data_4672d446f98137efc54615ef10a8ded9
#
_entry.id   4672d446f98137efc54615ef10a8ded9
#
_cell.length_a   1.000
_cell.length_b   1.000
_cell.length_c   1.000
_cell.angle_alpha   90.00
_cell.angle_beta   90.00
_cell.angle_gamma   90.00
#
_symmetry.space_group_name_H-M   'P 1'
#
loop_
_entity.id
_entity.type
_entity.pdbx_description
1 polymer ?
#
loop_
_entity_poly.entity_id
_entity_poly.type
_entity_poly.pdbx_seq_one_letter_code
_entity_poly.pdbx_strand_id
1 'polypeptide(L)'
;MIHIPPSLHHRRFRLLWLGLLISIAGSQMQLWALFWQIRTLTDQPIALGAVGLARILPVIIFSLIGGAVADVLNRRRILFLTQTGMAVAAFILGWLTLTGNIDLWHIYLLTALQAVFQAFDGPARQALVPNLVSVKDLPNAFSMNSIANQTGSIVGPAISGFIIAAGGLPYVYIINAISYLAVILALILMGSVDQQKSAGSRNGIVSLPAIVEGVRFILTQPLILSTMILDFFATFFASANTLMPIIAVDVLHVGAVAYGWLSAAQAMGAMITALIISQINEIRRQGAVFLSAVVVFGFATIIFGFARAFMIAMLALIIVGAADTVSTIIRNTIRQLATPDYIRGRMTSVNQIFFQGGPQLGEVEAGLTAQFFGAPLAVISGGIGCILAVIWIARRWPQIRKYNGDEPMVAGSTAIG
;
A
#
# COMPACT_ATOMS: atom_id res chain seq x y z
N MET A 1 -9.98 15.36 28.01
CA MET A 1 -11.16 14.78 27.33
C MET A 1 -10.73 14.36 25.93
N ILE A 2 -10.96 13.11 25.54
CA ILE A 2 -10.69 12.65 24.16
C ILE A 2 -11.79 13.25 23.29
N HIS A 3 -11.44 14.23 22.44
CA HIS A 3 -12.39 14.79 21.49
C HIS A 3 -12.61 13.77 20.36
N ILE A 4 -13.88 13.41 20.13
CA ILE A 4 -14.26 12.56 19.01
C ILE A 4 -13.95 13.34 17.71
N PRO A 5 -13.21 12.74 16.75
CA PRO A 5 -12.91 13.39 15.47
C PRO A 5 -14.17 13.88 14.76
N PRO A 6 -14.18 15.10 14.19
CA PRO A 6 -15.37 15.70 13.59
C PRO A 6 -16.06 14.81 12.54
N SER A 7 -15.29 14.11 11.70
CA SER A 7 -15.87 13.21 10.69
C SER A 7 -16.66 12.04 11.29
N LEU A 8 -16.30 11.56 12.49
CA LEU A 8 -17.00 10.46 13.16
C LEU A 8 -18.34 10.87 13.79
N HIS A 9 -18.65 12.17 13.89
CA HIS A 9 -19.99 12.63 14.26
C HIS A 9 -21.02 12.33 13.17
N HIS A 10 -20.59 12.22 11.90
CA HIS A 10 -21.46 11.82 10.80
C HIS A 10 -21.74 10.31 10.87
N ARG A 11 -22.98 9.92 11.27
CA ARG A 11 -23.36 8.51 11.48
C ARG A 11 -23.00 7.61 10.30
N ARG A 12 -23.26 8.07 9.07
CA ARG A 12 -22.99 7.29 7.85
C ARG A 12 -21.50 7.03 7.65
N PHE A 13 -20.66 8.04 7.85
CA PHE A 13 -19.19 7.89 7.77
C PHE A 13 -18.67 6.99 8.88
N ARG A 14 -19.14 7.17 10.12
CA ARG A 14 -18.74 6.33 11.26
C ARG A 14 -19.02 4.85 11.04
N LEU A 15 -20.21 4.50 10.51
CA LEU A 15 -20.57 3.12 10.16
C LEU A 15 -19.60 2.54 9.13
N LEU A 16 -19.35 3.29 8.03
CA LEU A 16 -18.41 2.86 6.99
C LEU A 16 -17.00 2.71 7.53
N TRP A 17 -16.53 3.67 8.32
CA TRP A 17 -15.17 3.69 8.87
C TRP A 17 -14.92 2.51 9.81
N LEU A 18 -15.86 2.21 10.70
CA LEU A 18 -15.76 1.04 11.60
C LEU A 18 -15.74 -0.28 10.81
N GLY A 19 -16.62 -0.42 9.82
CA GLY A 19 -16.61 -1.58 8.93
C GLY A 19 -15.28 -1.73 8.18
N LEU A 20 -14.75 -0.62 7.65
CA LEU A 20 -13.46 -0.60 6.93
C LEU A 20 -12.28 -0.92 7.86
N LEU A 21 -12.25 -0.42 9.08
CA LEU A 21 -11.19 -0.72 10.04
C LEU A 21 -11.08 -2.24 10.26
N ILE A 22 -12.21 -2.91 10.47
CA ILE A 22 -12.28 -4.36 10.65
C ILE A 22 -11.87 -5.09 9.37
N SER A 23 -12.39 -4.67 8.22
CA SER A 23 -12.12 -5.31 6.93
C SER A 23 -10.67 -5.14 6.46
N ILE A 24 -10.06 -3.98 6.71
CA ILE A 24 -8.65 -3.72 6.38
C ILE A 24 -7.75 -4.61 7.24
N ALA A 25 -8.01 -4.71 8.55
CA ALA A 25 -7.27 -5.61 9.43
C ALA A 25 -7.38 -7.07 8.96
N GLY A 26 -8.59 -7.53 8.62
CA GLY A 26 -8.83 -8.87 8.06
C GLY A 26 -8.09 -9.12 6.74
N SER A 27 -8.09 -8.14 5.83
CA SER A 27 -7.38 -8.24 4.54
C SER A 27 -5.87 -8.31 4.73
N GLN A 28 -5.32 -7.56 5.67
CA GLN A 28 -3.90 -7.64 6.03
C GLN A 28 -3.57 -8.99 6.71
N MET A 29 -4.44 -9.49 7.58
CA MET A 29 -4.29 -10.84 8.14
C MET A 29 -4.18 -11.89 7.02
N GLN A 30 -5.09 -11.85 6.05
CA GLN A 30 -5.13 -12.79 4.93
C GLN A 30 -3.87 -12.70 4.06
N LEU A 31 -3.38 -11.50 3.74
CA LEU A 31 -2.19 -11.31 2.92
C LEU A 31 -0.98 -12.04 3.51
N TRP A 32 -0.74 -11.85 4.80
CA TRP A 32 0.40 -12.48 5.46
C TRP A 32 0.19 -13.98 5.69
N ALA A 33 -1.04 -14.42 5.97
CA ALA A 33 -1.37 -15.84 6.03
C ALA A 33 -1.16 -16.55 4.69
N LEU A 34 -1.46 -15.87 3.58
CA LEU A 34 -1.27 -16.39 2.23
C LEU A 34 0.21 -16.63 1.92
N PHE A 35 1.10 -15.70 2.26
CA PHE A 35 2.54 -15.90 2.11
C PHE A 35 3.03 -17.07 2.98
N TRP A 36 2.55 -17.17 4.22
CA TRP A 36 2.87 -18.30 5.09
C TRP A 36 2.39 -19.63 4.51
N GLN A 37 1.16 -19.67 3.97
CA GLN A 37 0.59 -20.88 3.36
C GLN A 37 1.37 -21.33 2.14
N ILE A 38 1.77 -20.42 1.25
CA ILE A 38 2.59 -20.77 0.09
C ILE A 38 3.90 -21.42 0.54
N ARG A 39 4.55 -20.89 1.58
CA ARG A 39 5.76 -21.50 2.15
C ARG A 39 5.51 -22.90 2.71
N THR A 40 4.30 -23.20 3.23
CA THR A 40 3.96 -24.56 3.69
C THR A 40 3.64 -25.52 2.56
N LEU A 41 3.22 -25.02 1.39
CA LEU A 41 2.91 -25.84 0.22
C LEU A 41 4.12 -26.11 -0.67
N THR A 42 5.11 -25.22 -0.66
CA THR A 42 6.30 -25.35 -1.51
C THR A 42 7.51 -24.61 -0.91
N ASP A 43 8.69 -25.18 -1.14
CA ASP A 43 9.97 -24.55 -0.77
C ASP A 43 10.51 -23.58 -1.84
N GLN A 44 9.78 -23.39 -2.95
CA GLN A 44 10.22 -22.56 -4.06
C GLN A 44 9.93 -21.07 -3.82
N PRO A 45 10.94 -20.19 -3.66
CA PRO A 45 10.74 -18.76 -3.44
C PRO A 45 9.96 -18.06 -4.56
N ILE A 46 10.10 -18.55 -5.81
CA ILE A 46 9.38 -17.99 -6.96
C ILE A 46 7.85 -18.07 -6.79
N ALA A 47 7.35 -19.09 -6.06
CA ALA A 47 5.92 -19.23 -5.80
C ALA A 47 5.38 -18.07 -4.93
N LEU A 48 6.18 -17.57 -4.00
CA LEU A 48 5.86 -16.37 -3.22
C LEU A 48 5.86 -15.12 -4.12
N GLY A 49 6.85 -14.98 -4.99
CA GLY A 49 6.94 -13.87 -5.94
C GLY A 49 5.78 -13.83 -6.94
N ALA A 50 5.24 -14.99 -7.34
CA ALA A 50 4.10 -15.08 -8.27
C ALA A 50 2.81 -14.42 -7.72
N VAL A 51 2.69 -14.25 -6.40
CA VAL A 51 1.59 -13.48 -5.78
C VAL A 51 1.59 -12.04 -6.28
N GLY A 52 2.77 -11.42 -6.45
CA GLY A 52 2.90 -10.09 -7.03
C GLY A 52 2.26 -10.00 -8.41
N LEU A 53 2.50 -10.98 -9.30
CA LEU A 53 1.85 -11.04 -10.61
C LEU A 53 0.34 -11.25 -10.51
N ALA A 54 -0.11 -12.14 -9.64
CA ALA A 54 -1.54 -12.40 -9.43
C ALA A 54 -2.29 -11.14 -8.96
N ARG A 55 -1.61 -10.23 -8.27
CA ARG A 55 -2.18 -8.97 -7.79
C ARG A 55 -2.06 -7.83 -8.81
N ILE A 56 -0.90 -7.66 -9.46
CA ILE A 56 -0.66 -6.51 -10.34
C ILE A 56 -1.40 -6.61 -11.67
N LEU A 57 -1.47 -7.80 -12.27
CA LEU A 57 -2.10 -7.97 -13.59
C LEU A 57 -3.57 -7.54 -13.61
N PRO A 58 -4.44 -7.99 -12.67
CA PRO A 58 -5.81 -7.50 -12.61
C PRO A 58 -5.91 -6.01 -12.34
N VAL A 59 -5.05 -5.46 -11.47
CA VAL A 59 -5.06 -4.02 -11.16
C VAL A 59 -4.74 -3.19 -12.41
N ILE A 60 -3.72 -3.55 -13.19
CA ILE A 60 -3.39 -2.84 -14.43
C ILE A 60 -4.57 -2.89 -15.43
N ILE A 61 -5.20 -4.06 -15.60
CA ILE A 61 -6.28 -4.25 -16.57
C ILE A 61 -7.55 -3.51 -16.15
N PHE A 62 -7.93 -3.62 -14.87
CA PHE A 62 -9.25 -3.18 -14.38
C PHE A 62 -9.26 -1.82 -13.67
N SER A 63 -8.12 -1.24 -13.27
CA SER A 63 -8.11 0.03 -12.52
C SER A 63 -8.71 1.21 -13.31
N LEU A 64 -8.43 1.28 -14.61
CA LEU A 64 -8.99 2.31 -15.50
C LEU A 64 -10.51 2.16 -15.65
N ILE A 65 -10.97 0.92 -15.78
CA ILE A 65 -12.40 0.58 -15.89
C ILE A 65 -13.09 0.86 -14.54
N GLY A 66 -12.46 0.50 -13.43
CA GLY A 66 -12.98 0.69 -12.07
C GLY A 66 -13.28 2.16 -11.75
N GLY A 67 -12.38 3.07 -12.14
CA GLY A 67 -12.61 4.51 -12.00
C GLY A 67 -13.84 4.98 -12.80
N ALA A 68 -13.92 4.63 -14.08
CA ALA A 68 -15.05 5.01 -14.96
C ALA A 68 -16.38 4.43 -14.44
N VAL A 69 -16.38 3.19 -13.95
CA VAL A 69 -17.56 2.55 -13.37
C VAL A 69 -18.01 3.25 -12.08
N ALA A 70 -17.09 3.69 -11.24
CA ALA A 70 -17.38 4.41 -10.00
C ALA A 70 -17.98 5.81 -10.23
N ASP A 71 -17.71 6.42 -11.39
CA ASP A 71 -18.29 7.72 -11.77
C ASP A 71 -19.74 7.61 -12.28
N VAL A 72 -20.08 6.49 -12.94
CA VAL A 72 -21.39 6.29 -13.59
C VAL A 72 -22.37 5.52 -12.70
N LEU A 73 -21.90 4.49 -12.01
CA LEU A 73 -22.76 3.61 -11.23
C LEU A 73 -22.90 4.08 -9.78
N ASN A 74 -23.89 3.50 -9.10
CA ASN A 74 -24.10 3.74 -7.67
C ASN A 74 -22.95 3.17 -6.85
N ARG A 75 -22.12 4.04 -6.27
CA ARG A 75 -20.90 3.71 -5.50
C ARG A 75 -21.18 2.72 -4.37
N ARG A 76 -22.32 2.85 -3.68
CA ARG A 76 -22.74 1.93 -2.63
C ARG A 76 -23.01 0.52 -3.19
N ARG A 77 -23.63 0.41 -4.37
CA ARG A 77 -23.87 -0.89 -5.02
C ARG A 77 -22.57 -1.55 -5.47
N ILE A 78 -21.63 -0.75 -6.00
CA ILE A 78 -20.29 -1.25 -6.36
C ILE A 78 -19.62 -1.81 -5.12
N LEU A 79 -19.56 -1.06 -4.02
CA LEU A 79 -18.96 -1.52 -2.76
C LEU A 79 -19.65 -2.78 -2.23
N PHE A 80 -20.97 -2.86 -2.30
CA PHE A 80 -21.70 -4.07 -1.86
C PHE A 80 -21.28 -5.29 -2.67
N LEU A 81 -21.18 -5.16 -4.00
CA LEU A 81 -20.79 -6.24 -4.90
C LEU A 81 -19.32 -6.66 -4.69
N THR A 82 -18.42 -5.70 -4.60
CA THR A 82 -16.98 -5.96 -4.43
C THR A 82 -16.68 -6.59 -3.07
N GLN A 83 -17.27 -6.08 -1.99
CA GLN A 83 -17.10 -6.64 -0.66
C GLN A 83 -17.69 -8.07 -0.55
N THR A 84 -18.83 -8.32 -1.19
CA THR A 84 -19.40 -9.67 -1.26
C THR A 84 -18.50 -10.62 -2.05
N GLY A 85 -17.98 -10.19 -3.21
CA GLY A 85 -17.05 -10.99 -4.01
C GLY A 85 -15.74 -11.29 -3.26
N MET A 86 -15.18 -10.32 -2.55
CA MET A 86 -14.00 -10.53 -1.72
C MET A 86 -14.27 -11.46 -0.54
N ALA A 87 -15.44 -11.35 0.11
CA ALA A 87 -15.85 -12.24 1.19
C ALA A 87 -15.99 -13.71 0.70
N VAL A 88 -16.62 -13.91 -0.45
CA VAL A 88 -16.77 -15.25 -1.06
C VAL A 88 -15.40 -15.83 -1.42
N ALA A 89 -14.52 -15.06 -2.04
CA ALA A 89 -13.19 -15.52 -2.37
C ALA A 89 -12.35 -15.87 -1.12
N ALA A 90 -12.43 -15.09 -0.05
CA ALA A 90 -11.79 -15.38 1.22
C ALA A 90 -12.39 -16.66 1.88
N PHE A 91 -13.72 -16.82 1.83
CA PHE A 91 -14.38 -18.02 2.33
C PHE A 91 -13.94 -19.27 1.58
N ILE A 92 -13.86 -19.21 0.24
CA ILE A 92 -13.39 -20.33 -0.59
C ILE A 92 -11.94 -20.70 -0.23
N LEU A 93 -11.05 -19.72 -0.04
CA LEU A 93 -9.68 -19.97 0.44
C LEU A 93 -9.69 -20.70 1.78
N GLY A 94 -10.49 -20.22 2.74
CA GLY A 94 -10.62 -20.85 4.05
C GLY A 94 -11.18 -22.26 3.97
N TRP A 95 -12.19 -22.49 3.17
CA TRP A 95 -12.82 -23.81 2.98
C TRP A 95 -11.85 -24.80 2.34
N LEU A 96 -11.17 -24.42 1.24
CA LEU A 96 -10.18 -25.27 0.57
C LEU A 96 -9.01 -25.61 1.49
N THR A 97 -8.56 -24.64 2.30
CA THR A 97 -7.50 -24.85 3.27
C THR A 97 -7.96 -25.80 4.40
N LEU A 98 -9.20 -25.63 4.89
CA LEU A 98 -9.76 -26.48 5.95
C LEU A 98 -9.93 -27.95 5.50
N THR A 99 -10.33 -28.14 4.25
CA THR A 99 -10.53 -29.49 3.66
C THR A 99 -9.24 -30.13 3.16
N GLY A 100 -8.10 -29.40 3.19
CA GLY A 100 -6.82 -29.89 2.69
C GLY A 100 -6.71 -29.96 1.15
N ASN A 101 -7.68 -29.38 0.43
CA ASN A 101 -7.72 -29.38 -1.05
C ASN A 101 -7.12 -28.11 -1.68
N ILE A 102 -6.35 -27.34 -0.90
CA ILE A 102 -5.75 -26.11 -1.39
C ILE A 102 -4.46 -26.39 -2.16
N ASP A 103 -4.35 -25.82 -3.36
CA ASP A 103 -3.16 -25.84 -4.20
C ASP A 103 -2.72 -24.42 -4.54
N LEU A 104 -1.50 -24.23 -5.04
CA LEU A 104 -0.96 -22.93 -5.43
C LEU A 104 -1.84 -22.20 -6.46
N TRP A 105 -2.41 -22.92 -7.44
CA TRP A 105 -3.24 -22.29 -8.45
C TRP A 105 -4.55 -21.72 -7.89
N HIS A 106 -5.14 -22.36 -6.85
CA HIS A 106 -6.29 -21.82 -6.15
C HIS A 106 -5.95 -20.49 -5.48
N ILE A 107 -4.77 -20.43 -4.83
CA ILE A 107 -4.27 -19.23 -4.17
C ILE A 107 -4.12 -18.09 -5.19
N TYR A 108 -3.45 -18.33 -6.31
CA TYR A 108 -3.24 -17.31 -7.34
C TYR A 108 -4.55 -16.84 -7.98
N LEU A 109 -5.42 -17.77 -8.32
CA LEU A 109 -6.72 -17.46 -8.94
C LEU A 109 -7.61 -16.62 -8.01
N LEU A 110 -7.75 -17.02 -6.74
CA LEU A 110 -8.59 -16.31 -5.78
C LEU A 110 -7.97 -14.97 -5.37
N THR A 111 -6.63 -14.88 -5.31
CA THR A 111 -5.92 -13.59 -5.10
C THR A 111 -6.12 -12.65 -6.29
N ALA A 112 -6.03 -13.15 -7.52
CA ALA A 112 -6.29 -12.37 -8.72
C ALA A 112 -7.76 -11.89 -8.77
N LEU A 113 -8.71 -12.76 -8.40
CA LEU A 113 -10.12 -12.38 -8.33
C LEU A 113 -10.37 -11.29 -7.27
N GLN A 114 -9.74 -11.39 -6.10
CA GLN A 114 -9.80 -10.32 -5.10
C GLN A 114 -9.18 -9.02 -5.60
N ALA A 115 -8.07 -9.08 -6.35
CA ALA A 115 -7.45 -7.91 -6.95
C ALA A 115 -8.36 -7.23 -8.00
N VAL A 116 -9.13 -8.01 -8.77
CA VAL A 116 -10.19 -7.47 -9.64
C VAL A 116 -11.21 -6.67 -8.82
N PHE A 117 -11.78 -7.27 -7.78
CA PHE A 117 -12.75 -6.56 -6.93
C PHE A 117 -12.14 -5.31 -6.29
N GLN A 118 -10.89 -5.36 -5.86
CA GLN A 118 -10.18 -4.24 -5.24
C GLN A 118 -9.96 -3.08 -6.21
N ALA A 119 -9.77 -3.36 -7.51
CA ALA A 119 -9.64 -2.34 -8.55
C ALA A 119 -10.92 -1.49 -8.72
N PHE A 120 -12.09 -2.03 -8.38
CA PHE A 120 -13.37 -1.30 -8.36
C PHE A 120 -13.68 -0.71 -6.98
N ASP A 121 -13.34 -1.42 -5.90
CA ASP A 121 -13.62 -1.01 -4.51
C ASP A 121 -12.93 0.32 -4.16
N GLY A 122 -11.65 0.45 -4.49
CA GLY A 122 -10.84 1.62 -4.14
C GLY A 122 -11.42 2.94 -4.64
N PRO A 123 -11.64 3.11 -5.95
CA PRO A 123 -12.26 4.30 -6.53
C PRO A 123 -13.65 4.57 -5.99
N ALA A 124 -14.50 3.53 -5.89
CA ALA A 124 -15.87 3.68 -5.39
C ALA A 124 -15.89 4.17 -3.94
N ARG A 125 -15.01 3.65 -3.09
CA ARG A 125 -14.87 4.06 -1.69
C ARG A 125 -14.38 5.49 -1.56
N GLN A 126 -13.33 5.89 -2.30
CA GLN A 126 -12.82 7.25 -2.28
C GLN A 126 -13.88 8.26 -2.76
N ALA A 127 -14.63 7.91 -3.79
CA ALA A 127 -15.70 8.75 -4.31
C ALA A 127 -16.94 8.80 -3.39
N LEU A 128 -17.17 7.81 -2.53
CA LEU A 128 -18.29 7.80 -1.59
C LEU A 128 -18.06 8.72 -0.38
N VAL A 129 -16.83 8.83 0.13
CA VAL A 129 -16.51 9.59 1.35
C VAL A 129 -17.03 11.03 1.32
N PRO A 130 -16.86 11.82 0.22
CA PRO A 130 -17.40 13.18 0.16
C PRO A 130 -18.92 13.29 0.29
N ASN A 131 -19.66 12.22 0.01
CA ASN A 131 -21.12 12.19 0.19
C ASN A 131 -21.56 11.87 1.62
N LEU A 132 -20.61 11.52 2.50
CA LEU A 132 -20.91 11.06 3.86
C LEU A 132 -20.58 12.08 4.94
N VAL A 133 -19.76 13.08 4.64
CA VAL A 133 -19.32 14.13 5.57
C VAL A 133 -19.48 15.52 4.96
N SER A 134 -19.46 16.56 5.79
CA SER A 134 -19.46 17.95 5.30
C SER A 134 -18.11 18.28 4.65
N VAL A 135 -18.08 19.24 3.72
CA VAL A 135 -16.85 19.68 3.02
C VAL A 135 -15.73 20.06 4.00
N LYS A 136 -16.08 20.73 5.11
CA LYS A 136 -15.12 21.14 6.16
C LYS A 136 -14.48 19.96 6.88
N ASP A 137 -15.18 18.80 6.94
CA ASP A 137 -14.72 17.61 7.67
C ASP A 137 -14.00 16.59 6.76
N LEU A 138 -13.94 16.85 5.44
CA LEU A 138 -13.26 15.98 4.47
C LEU A 138 -11.80 15.70 4.81
N PRO A 139 -10.95 16.70 5.17
CA PRO A 139 -9.57 16.40 5.54
C PRO A 139 -9.48 15.46 6.75
N ASN A 140 -10.37 15.62 7.73
CA ASN A 140 -10.43 14.74 8.89
C ASN A 140 -10.89 13.32 8.49
N ALA A 141 -11.87 13.19 7.59
CA ALA A 141 -12.31 11.88 7.09
C ALA A 141 -11.20 11.12 6.36
N PHE A 142 -10.40 11.79 5.52
CA PHE A 142 -9.25 11.18 4.87
C PHE A 142 -8.15 10.79 5.87
N SER A 143 -7.90 11.62 6.89
CA SER A 143 -6.98 11.28 7.98
C SER A 143 -7.44 10.04 8.75
N MET A 144 -8.74 9.93 9.04
CA MET A 144 -9.31 8.75 9.70
C MET A 144 -9.16 7.47 8.86
N ASN A 145 -9.31 7.56 7.52
CA ASN A 145 -9.06 6.44 6.63
C ASN A 145 -7.57 6.02 6.64
N SER A 146 -6.66 6.99 6.70
CA SER A 146 -5.22 6.69 6.84
C SER A 146 -4.91 5.99 8.16
N ILE A 147 -5.53 6.41 9.27
CA ILE A 147 -5.42 5.74 10.57
C ILE A 147 -5.95 4.31 10.48
N ALA A 148 -7.10 4.08 9.83
CA ALA A 148 -7.64 2.73 9.67
C ALA A 148 -6.68 1.82 8.88
N ASN A 149 -6.08 2.31 7.79
CA ASN A 149 -5.11 1.57 7.01
C ASN A 149 -3.85 1.24 7.83
N GLN A 150 -3.30 2.22 8.54
CA GLN A 150 -2.10 2.01 9.36
C GLN A 150 -2.34 1.05 10.51
N THR A 151 -3.48 1.21 11.21
CA THR A 151 -3.89 0.30 12.29
C THR A 151 -4.07 -1.12 11.77
N GLY A 152 -4.75 -1.29 10.63
CA GLY A 152 -4.94 -2.60 10.00
C GLY A 152 -3.62 -3.27 9.59
N SER A 153 -2.66 -2.49 9.10
CA SER A 153 -1.33 -2.98 8.71
C SER A 153 -0.45 -3.42 9.89
N ILE A 154 -0.75 -2.96 11.11
CA ILE A 154 -0.08 -3.43 12.33
C ILE A 154 -0.83 -4.60 12.94
N VAL A 155 -2.13 -4.41 13.17
CA VAL A 155 -2.98 -5.35 13.91
C VAL A 155 -3.22 -6.63 13.11
N GLY A 156 -3.43 -6.50 11.80
CA GLY A 156 -3.72 -7.63 10.92
C GLY A 156 -2.64 -8.71 10.98
N PRO A 157 -1.39 -8.41 10.59
CA PRO A 157 -0.31 -9.40 10.61
C PRO A 157 -0.05 -9.98 12.00
N ALA A 158 -0.07 -9.14 13.05
CA ALA A 158 0.14 -9.59 14.42
C ALA A 158 -0.92 -10.62 14.85
N ILE A 159 -2.21 -10.31 14.65
CA ILE A 159 -3.31 -11.24 14.94
C ILE A 159 -3.23 -12.49 14.06
N SER A 160 -2.85 -12.34 12.78
CA SER A 160 -2.67 -13.47 11.86
C SER A 160 -1.69 -14.51 12.43
N GLY A 161 -0.54 -14.06 12.93
CA GLY A 161 0.44 -14.96 13.54
C GLY A 161 -0.10 -15.75 14.74
N PHE A 162 -0.89 -15.11 15.61
CA PHE A 162 -1.53 -15.78 16.74
C PHE A 162 -2.58 -16.79 16.30
N ILE A 163 -3.42 -16.44 15.30
CA ILE A 163 -4.46 -17.35 14.79
C ILE A 163 -3.83 -18.55 14.10
N ILE A 164 -2.78 -18.34 13.28
CA ILE A 164 -2.06 -19.44 12.62
C ILE A 164 -1.49 -20.40 13.66
N ALA A 165 -0.89 -19.88 14.74
CA ALA A 165 -0.30 -20.70 15.80
C ALA A 165 -1.35 -21.45 16.63
N ALA A 166 -2.50 -20.87 16.90
CA ALA A 166 -3.53 -21.43 17.78
C ALA A 166 -4.52 -22.35 17.06
N GLY A 167 -4.98 -21.96 15.87
CA GLY A 167 -6.05 -22.66 15.17
C GLY A 167 -5.71 -23.07 13.73
N GLY A 168 -4.65 -22.51 13.17
CA GLY A 168 -4.21 -22.76 11.81
C GLY A 168 -4.72 -21.74 10.78
N LEU A 169 -4.18 -21.87 9.58
CA LEU A 169 -4.44 -21.00 8.43
C LEU A 169 -5.92 -20.84 8.03
N PRO A 170 -6.76 -21.89 8.05
CA PRO A 170 -8.14 -21.75 7.59
C PRO A 170 -8.92 -20.68 8.33
N TYR A 171 -8.69 -20.54 9.62
CA TYR A 171 -9.43 -19.57 10.44
C TYR A 171 -9.08 -18.13 10.11
N VAL A 172 -7.84 -17.84 9.65
CA VAL A 172 -7.48 -16.50 9.19
C VAL A 172 -8.35 -16.08 7.99
N TYR A 173 -8.52 -16.97 7.01
CA TYR A 173 -9.34 -16.71 5.83
C TYR A 173 -10.83 -16.57 6.18
N ILE A 174 -11.35 -17.45 7.05
CA ILE A 174 -12.76 -17.40 7.50
C ILE A 174 -13.02 -16.09 8.28
N ILE A 175 -12.12 -15.69 9.18
CA ILE A 175 -12.26 -14.44 9.92
C ILE A 175 -12.21 -13.24 8.97
N ASN A 176 -11.34 -13.27 7.94
CA ASN A 176 -11.35 -12.23 6.92
C ASN A 176 -12.65 -12.21 6.11
N ALA A 177 -13.19 -13.37 5.73
CA ALA A 177 -14.49 -13.44 5.06
C ALA A 177 -15.60 -12.79 5.90
N ILE A 178 -15.59 -13.03 7.23
CA ILE A 178 -16.50 -12.40 8.18
C ILE A 178 -16.24 -10.90 8.29
N SER A 179 -14.97 -10.46 8.24
CA SER A 179 -14.60 -9.04 8.33
C SER A 179 -15.22 -8.19 7.20
N TYR A 180 -15.32 -8.74 6.00
CA TYR A 180 -16.02 -8.08 4.88
C TYR A 180 -17.53 -7.89 5.16
N LEU A 181 -18.15 -8.79 5.93
CA LEU A 181 -19.56 -8.62 6.34
C LEU A 181 -19.74 -7.37 7.21
N ALA A 182 -18.73 -6.91 7.93
CA ALA A 182 -18.81 -5.66 8.69
C ALA A 182 -19.02 -4.45 7.77
N VAL A 183 -18.35 -4.41 6.61
CA VAL A 183 -18.58 -3.34 5.61
C VAL A 183 -19.95 -3.51 4.96
N ILE A 184 -20.34 -4.72 4.60
CA ILE A 184 -21.66 -5.01 4.02
C ILE A 184 -22.76 -4.55 4.96
N LEU A 185 -22.64 -4.89 6.25
CA LEU A 185 -23.60 -4.45 7.29
C LEU A 185 -23.61 -2.91 7.42
N ALA A 186 -22.43 -2.27 7.41
CA ALA A 186 -22.34 -0.81 7.43
C ALA A 186 -23.06 -0.18 6.22
N LEU A 187 -22.89 -0.74 5.02
CA LEU A 187 -23.59 -0.29 3.81
C LEU A 187 -25.11 -0.49 3.90
N ILE A 188 -25.58 -1.56 4.53
CA ILE A 188 -27.00 -1.81 4.75
C ILE A 188 -27.56 -0.78 5.74
N LEU A 189 -26.93 -0.60 6.90
CA LEU A 189 -27.35 0.30 7.96
C LEU A 189 -27.27 1.79 7.59
N MET A 190 -26.40 2.13 6.63
CA MET A 190 -26.23 3.49 6.10
C MET A 190 -27.44 3.95 5.29
N GLY A 191 -28.18 3.03 4.68
CA GLY A 191 -29.31 3.34 3.80
C GLY A 191 -28.89 3.93 2.45
N SER A 192 -29.82 4.61 1.79
CA SER A 192 -29.54 5.30 0.55
C SER A 192 -28.67 6.55 0.77
N VAL A 193 -27.70 6.75 -0.09
CA VAL A 193 -26.85 7.94 -0.10
C VAL A 193 -27.08 8.66 -1.42
N ASP A 194 -27.53 9.92 -1.32
CA ASP A 194 -27.71 10.75 -2.50
C ASP A 194 -26.34 11.04 -3.11
N GLN A 195 -26.20 10.67 -4.36
CA GLN A 195 -24.98 10.90 -5.13
C GLN A 195 -25.26 12.05 -6.08
N GLN A 196 -24.55 13.15 -5.91
CA GLN A 196 -24.52 14.17 -6.93
C GLN A 196 -23.89 13.56 -8.19
N LYS A 197 -24.71 13.28 -9.19
CA LYS A 197 -24.19 12.94 -10.52
C LYS A 197 -23.40 14.16 -10.96
N SER A 198 -22.11 14.00 -11.19
CA SER A 198 -21.29 15.07 -11.77
C SER A 198 -21.91 15.45 -13.12
N ALA A 199 -22.67 16.53 -13.12
CA ALA A 199 -23.37 17.05 -14.30
C ALA A 199 -22.42 17.55 -15.42
N GLY A 200 -21.13 17.32 -15.31
CA GLY A 200 -20.10 17.83 -16.22
C GLY A 200 -19.08 16.83 -16.74
N SER A 201 -19.03 15.60 -16.23
CA SER A 201 -18.00 14.66 -16.66
C SER A 201 -18.47 13.72 -17.79
N ARG A 202 -18.83 14.31 -18.94
CA ARG A 202 -18.88 13.56 -20.21
C ARG A 202 -17.49 13.04 -20.63
N ASN A 203 -16.42 13.46 -19.95
CA ASN A 203 -15.02 13.07 -20.16
C ASN A 203 -14.38 12.42 -18.92
N GLY A 204 -15.17 11.83 -18.02
CA GLY A 204 -14.69 11.15 -16.79
C GLY A 204 -13.96 9.81 -17.00
N ILE A 205 -13.84 9.36 -18.23
CA ILE A 205 -12.89 8.32 -18.59
C ILE A 205 -11.51 8.96 -18.49
N VAL A 206 -10.64 8.43 -17.65
CA VAL A 206 -9.20 8.74 -17.73
C VAL A 206 -8.79 8.36 -19.15
N SER A 207 -8.90 9.32 -20.06
CA SER A 207 -8.63 9.08 -21.47
C SER A 207 -7.12 8.85 -21.62
N LEU A 208 -6.73 7.91 -22.47
CA LEU A 208 -5.31 7.72 -22.82
C LEU A 208 -4.57 9.06 -23.04
N PRO A 209 -5.17 10.06 -23.74
CA PRO A 209 -4.59 11.39 -23.83
C PRO A 209 -4.32 12.07 -22.48
N ALA A 210 -5.19 11.91 -21.49
CA ALA A 210 -4.98 12.51 -20.15
C ALA A 210 -3.83 11.85 -19.39
N ILE A 211 -3.65 10.53 -19.51
CA ILE A 211 -2.49 9.81 -18.96
C ILE A 211 -1.22 10.29 -19.66
N VAL A 212 -1.22 10.35 -20.99
CA VAL A 212 -0.07 10.83 -21.79
C VAL A 212 0.32 12.25 -21.40
N GLU A 213 -0.66 13.14 -21.17
CA GLU A 213 -0.39 14.50 -20.71
C GLU A 213 0.23 14.52 -19.30
N GLY A 214 -0.28 13.69 -18.37
CA GLY A 214 0.32 13.51 -17.04
C GLY A 214 1.76 13.01 -17.11
N VAL A 215 2.02 12.00 -17.95
CA VAL A 215 3.38 11.46 -18.18
C VAL A 215 4.28 12.53 -18.78
N ARG A 216 3.81 13.24 -19.82
CA ARG A 216 4.59 14.32 -20.46
C ARG A 216 4.95 15.40 -19.44
N PHE A 217 4.00 15.80 -18.59
CA PHE A 217 4.27 16.76 -17.51
C PHE A 217 5.36 16.25 -16.55
N ILE A 218 5.25 15.01 -16.08
CA ILE A 218 6.25 14.41 -15.18
C ILE A 218 7.64 14.41 -15.82
N LEU A 219 7.74 14.03 -17.10
CA LEU A 219 9.01 14.00 -17.84
C LEU A 219 9.65 15.41 -17.99
N THR A 220 8.86 16.48 -17.98
CA THR A 220 9.35 17.87 -18.02
C THR A 220 9.75 18.42 -16.65
N GLN A 221 9.43 17.71 -15.55
CA GLN A 221 9.70 18.15 -14.18
C GLN A 221 10.77 17.27 -13.51
N PRO A 222 12.05 17.62 -13.59
CA PRO A 222 13.15 16.76 -13.12
C PRO A 222 13.05 16.40 -11.64
N LEU A 223 12.50 17.29 -10.79
CA LEU A 223 12.34 17.04 -9.37
C LEU A 223 11.26 15.98 -9.11
N ILE A 224 10.10 16.09 -9.76
CA ILE A 224 9.01 15.09 -9.63
C ILE A 224 9.50 13.75 -10.18
N LEU A 225 10.09 13.75 -11.38
CA LEU A 225 10.57 12.55 -12.05
C LEU A 225 11.60 11.80 -11.19
N SER A 226 12.58 12.53 -10.62
CA SER A 226 13.62 11.90 -9.79
C SER A 226 13.06 11.28 -8.51
N THR A 227 12.05 11.90 -7.86
CA THR A 227 11.40 11.32 -6.69
C THR A 227 10.59 10.09 -7.05
N MET A 228 9.89 10.07 -8.19
CA MET A 228 9.10 8.91 -8.64
C MET A 228 9.99 7.73 -9.05
N ILE A 229 11.07 8.00 -9.78
CA ILE A 229 12.01 6.94 -10.20
C ILE A 229 12.71 6.35 -8.97
N LEU A 230 13.15 7.18 -8.03
CA LEU A 230 13.78 6.69 -6.81
C LEU A 230 12.83 5.85 -5.96
N ASP A 231 11.57 6.28 -5.82
CA ASP A 231 10.52 5.53 -5.14
C ASP A 231 10.29 4.16 -5.78
N PHE A 232 10.16 4.14 -7.11
CA PHE A 232 9.99 2.90 -7.85
C PHE A 232 11.16 1.93 -7.61
N PHE A 233 12.40 2.39 -7.76
CA PHE A 233 13.56 1.52 -7.55
C PHE A 233 13.73 1.11 -6.08
N ALA A 234 13.48 2.01 -5.13
CA ALA A 234 13.55 1.67 -3.72
C ALA A 234 12.53 0.58 -3.35
N THR A 235 11.28 0.72 -3.80
CA THR A 235 10.22 -0.26 -3.52
C THR A 235 10.36 -1.54 -4.35
N PHE A 236 10.88 -1.45 -5.58
CA PHE A 236 11.15 -2.60 -6.44
C PHE A 236 12.25 -3.48 -5.83
N PHE A 237 13.41 -2.92 -5.51
CA PHE A 237 14.54 -3.68 -4.99
C PHE A 237 14.36 -4.14 -3.55
N ALA A 238 13.63 -3.43 -2.71
CA ALA A 238 13.49 -3.78 -1.30
C ALA A 238 12.15 -4.45 -0.96
N SER A 239 11.47 -5.08 -1.92
CA SER A 239 10.23 -5.85 -1.70
C SER A 239 10.48 -7.20 -0.99
N ALA A 240 11.24 -7.15 0.12
CA ALA A 240 11.58 -8.33 0.93
C ALA A 240 10.38 -8.97 1.65
N ASN A 241 9.23 -8.30 1.69
CA ASN A 241 8.04 -8.75 2.41
C ASN A 241 7.57 -10.14 1.97
N THR A 242 7.63 -10.43 0.69
CA THR A 242 7.27 -11.71 0.09
C THR A 242 8.14 -12.85 0.62
N LEU A 243 9.43 -12.58 0.91
CA LEU A 243 10.37 -13.58 1.42
C LEU A 243 10.34 -13.74 2.95
N MET A 244 9.51 -12.96 3.63
CA MET A 244 9.39 -12.97 5.10
C MET A 244 9.14 -14.36 5.70
N PRO A 245 8.24 -15.22 5.13
CA PRO A 245 8.04 -16.56 5.68
C PRO A 245 9.30 -17.43 5.61
N ILE A 246 10.05 -17.35 4.51
CA ILE A 246 11.32 -18.09 4.34
C ILE A 246 12.33 -17.59 5.36
N ILE A 247 12.48 -16.27 5.53
CA ILE A 247 13.41 -15.72 6.52
C ILE A 247 13.00 -16.10 7.93
N ALA A 248 11.70 -16.06 8.27
CA ALA A 248 11.21 -16.42 9.58
C ALA A 248 11.49 -17.89 9.92
N VAL A 249 11.15 -18.80 9.00
CA VAL A 249 11.25 -20.25 9.25
C VAL A 249 12.68 -20.76 9.07
N ASP A 250 13.33 -20.45 7.94
CA ASP A 250 14.57 -21.10 7.51
C ASP A 250 15.82 -20.37 8.03
N VAL A 251 15.73 -19.08 8.34
CA VAL A 251 16.86 -18.25 8.76
C VAL A 251 16.82 -17.92 10.24
N LEU A 252 15.68 -17.49 10.73
CA LEU A 252 15.48 -17.09 12.13
C LEU A 252 14.98 -18.24 13.01
N HIS A 253 14.50 -19.33 12.40
CA HIS A 253 13.91 -20.50 13.07
C HIS A 253 12.80 -20.13 14.06
N VAL A 254 11.92 -19.21 13.67
CA VAL A 254 10.82 -18.72 14.49
C VAL A 254 9.46 -19.17 13.97
N GLY A 255 8.51 -19.30 14.88
CA GLY A 255 7.14 -19.73 14.56
C GLY A 255 6.24 -18.60 14.05
N ALA A 256 4.98 -18.94 13.80
CA ALA A 256 3.98 -18.06 13.19
C ALA A 256 3.72 -16.77 14.00
N VAL A 257 3.77 -16.81 15.34
CA VAL A 257 3.58 -15.61 16.16
C VAL A 257 4.69 -14.58 15.90
N ALA A 258 5.95 -15.02 15.91
CA ALA A 258 7.08 -14.14 15.63
C ALA A 258 7.05 -13.63 14.17
N TYR A 259 6.66 -14.46 13.21
CA TYR A 259 6.42 -14.06 11.84
C TYR A 259 5.35 -12.93 11.75
N GLY A 260 4.25 -13.06 12.49
CA GLY A 260 3.22 -12.00 12.55
C GLY A 260 3.76 -10.66 13.05
N TRP A 261 4.61 -10.69 14.09
CA TRP A 261 5.27 -9.47 14.59
C TRP A 261 6.28 -8.89 13.60
N LEU A 262 7.11 -9.72 12.94
CA LEU A 262 8.01 -9.26 11.88
C LEU A 262 7.23 -8.58 10.75
N SER A 263 6.10 -9.15 10.38
CA SER A 263 5.22 -8.61 9.34
C SER A 263 4.58 -7.27 9.73
N ALA A 264 4.33 -7.05 11.02
CA ALA A 264 3.81 -5.77 11.54
C ALA A 264 4.90 -4.71 11.75
N ALA A 265 6.19 -5.11 11.81
CA ALA A 265 7.29 -4.26 12.24
C ALA A 265 7.46 -2.98 11.39
N GLN A 266 7.33 -3.10 10.06
CA GLN A 266 7.44 -1.94 9.17
C GLN A 266 6.32 -0.93 9.44
N ALA A 267 5.08 -1.39 9.60
CA ALA A 267 3.94 -0.52 9.89
C ALA A 267 4.08 0.14 11.28
N MET A 268 4.67 -0.55 12.26
CA MET A 268 5.01 0.03 13.56
C MET A 268 6.02 1.17 13.42
N GLY A 269 7.10 0.96 12.66
CA GLY A 269 8.10 1.98 12.37
C GLY A 269 7.50 3.19 11.65
N ALA A 270 6.65 2.94 10.66
CA ALA A 270 5.91 3.96 9.94
C ALA A 270 5.03 4.81 10.86
N MET A 271 4.28 4.18 11.76
CA MET A 271 3.39 4.88 12.69
C MET A 271 4.17 5.74 13.70
N ILE A 272 5.23 5.19 14.28
CA ILE A 272 6.10 5.93 15.23
C ILE A 272 6.67 7.16 14.53
N THR A 273 7.20 7.00 13.33
CA THR A 273 7.83 8.11 12.58
C THR A 273 6.80 9.15 12.16
N ALA A 274 5.60 8.75 11.72
CA ALA A 274 4.54 9.69 11.39
C ALA A 274 4.13 10.54 12.60
N LEU A 275 4.05 9.94 13.81
CA LEU A 275 3.78 10.66 15.05
C LEU A 275 4.91 11.64 15.40
N ILE A 276 6.18 11.25 15.23
CA ILE A 276 7.33 12.13 15.48
C ILE A 276 7.31 13.32 14.50
N ILE A 277 7.14 13.04 13.19
CA ILE A 277 7.15 14.08 12.15
C ILE A 277 5.96 15.04 12.34
N SER A 278 4.82 14.58 12.83
CA SER A 278 3.67 15.45 13.09
C SER A 278 3.92 16.54 14.13
N GLN A 279 4.97 16.40 14.95
CA GLN A 279 5.40 17.41 15.93
C GLN A 279 6.47 18.37 15.39
N ILE A 280 6.99 18.11 14.17
CA ILE A 280 8.02 18.92 13.53
C ILE A 280 7.34 19.95 12.64
N ASN A 281 7.53 21.23 12.94
CA ASN A 281 6.87 22.31 12.20
C ASN A 281 7.42 22.47 10.77
N GLU A 282 8.72 22.24 10.57
CA GLU A 282 9.38 22.44 9.27
C GLU A 282 10.54 21.46 9.09
N ILE A 283 10.56 20.78 7.95
CA ILE A 283 11.70 19.95 7.55
C ILE A 283 12.52 20.74 6.53
N ARG A 284 13.68 21.20 6.95
CA ARG A 284 14.65 21.87 6.08
C ARG A 284 15.50 20.87 5.30
N ARG A 285 16.04 21.28 4.16
CA ARG A 285 16.87 20.44 3.27
C ARG A 285 16.15 19.16 2.87
N GLN A 286 14.88 19.29 2.46
CA GLN A 286 13.99 18.16 2.18
C GLN A 286 14.61 17.16 1.22
N GLY A 287 15.33 17.60 0.19
CA GLY A 287 15.98 16.71 -0.77
C GLY A 287 17.09 15.86 -0.15
N ALA A 288 17.92 16.43 0.72
CA ALA A 288 18.97 15.69 1.43
C ALA A 288 18.35 14.69 2.44
N VAL A 289 17.33 15.10 3.17
CA VAL A 289 16.59 14.24 4.11
C VAL A 289 15.93 13.08 3.37
N PHE A 290 15.32 13.33 2.21
CA PHE A 290 14.72 12.31 1.36
C PHE A 290 15.75 11.26 0.90
N LEU A 291 16.89 11.72 0.34
CA LEU A 291 17.96 10.81 -0.11
C LEU A 291 18.55 10.00 1.05
N SER A 292 18.80 10.64 2.20
CA SER A 292 19.34 9.95 3.39
C SER A 292 18.34 8.94 3.95
N ALA A 293 17.05 9.24 3.94
CA ALA A 293 16.02 8.29 4.34
C ALA A 293 16.04 7.02 3.47
N VAL A 294 16.14 7.16 2.13
CA VAL A 294 16.24 6.01 1.23
C VAL A 294 17.56 5.24 1.41
N VAL A 295 18.66 5.91 1.75
CA VAL A 295 19.92 5.23 2.12
C VAL A 295 19.75 4.43 3.41
N VAL A 296 19.15 5.00 4.44
CA VAL A 296 18.85 4.30 5.71
C VAL A 296 17.95 3.10 5.47
N PHE A 297 16.92 3.26 4.61
CA PHE A 297 16.04 2.18 4.17
C PHE A 297 16.84 1.02 3.55
N GLY A 298 17.76 1.32 2.61
CA GLY A 298 18.61 0.32 1.98
C GLY A 298 19.56 -0.38 2.96
N PHE A 299 20.22 0.37 3.85
CA PHE A 299 21.07 -0.21 4.90
C PHE A 299 20.29 -1.08 5.88
N ALA A 300 19.13 -0.64 6.33
CA ALA A 300 18.28 -1.42 7.22
C ALA A 300 17.80 -2.73 6.53
N THR A 301 17.50 -2.68 5.22
CA THR A 301 17.19 -3.87 4.42
C THR A 301 18.38 -4.84 4.35
N ILE A 302 19.60 -4.34 4.19
CA ILE A 302 20.82 -5.18 4.22
C ILE A 302 21.00 -5.80 5.59
N ILE A 303 20.83 -5.05 6.68
CA ILE A 303 20.91 -5.57 8.07
C ILE A 303 19.86 -6.67 8.26
N PHE A 304 18.63 -6.47 7.77
CA PHE A 304 17.59 -7.49 7.81
C PHE A 304 18.01 -8.78 7.09
N GLY A 305 18.64 -8.68 5.90
CA GLY A 305 19.14 -9.84 5.17
C GLY A 305 20.25 -10.61 5.89
N PHE A 306 21.09 -9.92 6.67
CA PHE A 306 22.11 -10.55 7.52
C PHE A 306 21.61 -11.02 8.89
N ALA A 307 20.41 -10.63 9.29
CA ALA A 307 19.89 -10.93 10.62
C ALA A 307 19.78 -12.45 10.85
N ARG A 308 20.28 -12.90 12.00
CA ARG A 308 20.15 -14.28 12.50
C ARG A 308 19.43 -14.34 13.83
N ALA A 309 19.09 -13.19 14.40
CA ALA A 309 18.34 -13.07 15.64
C ALA A 309 17.04 -12.28 15.38
N PHE A 310 15.94 -12.73 15.97
CA PHE A 310 14.62 -12.11 15.83
C PHE A 310 14.64 -10.61 16.12
N MET A 311 15.30 -10.19 17.22
CA MET A 311 15.35 -8.77 17.63
C MET A 311 16.07 -7.88 16.62
N ILE A 312 17.15 -8.39 15.98
CA ILE A 312 17.87 -7.64 14.95
C ILE A 312 16.97 -7.48 13.71
N ALA A 313 16.32 -8.56 13.29
CA ALA A 313 15.37 -8.53 12.18
C ALA A 313 14.20 -7.56 12.44
N MET A 314 13.62 -7.62 13.65
CA MET A 314 12.52 -6.76 14.08
C MET A 314 12.92 -5.28 14.06
N LEU A 315 14.06 -4.93 14.65
CA LEU A 315 14.57 -3.56 14.67
C LEU A 315 14.89 -3.04 13.26
N ALA A 316 15.53 -3.88 12.43
CA ALA A 316 15.82 -3.53 11.06
C ALA A 316 14.54 -3.20 10.28
N LEU A 317 13.48 -4.01 10.40
CA LEU A 317 12.20 -3.78 9.75
C LEU A 317 11.48 -2.54 10.29
N ILE A 318 11.56 -2.23 11.58
CA ILE A 318 11.05 -0.98 12.15
C ILE A 318 11.76 0.22 11.52
N ILE A 319 13.09 0.15 11.36
CA ILE A 319 13.87 1.23 10.72
C ILE A 319 13.51 1.35 9.23
N VAL A 320 13.29 0.23 8.53
CA VAL A 320 12.80 0.22 7.14
C VAL A 320 11.49 1.01 7.03
N GLY A 321 10.50 0.70 7.87
CA GLY A 321 9.21 1.39 7.87
C GLY A 321 9.32 2.87 8.26
N ALA A 322 10.18 3.19 9.22
CA ALA A 322 10.47 4.56 9.63
C ALA A 322 11.07 5.38 8.47
N ALA A 323 12.08 4.84 7.80
CA ALA A 323 12.77 5.49 6.69
C ALA A 323 11.86 5.67 5.46
N ASP A 324 11.04 4.67 5.14
CA ASP A 324 10.04 4.78 4.06
C ASP A 324 9.01 5.87 4.35
N THR A 325 8.57 6.02 5.59
CA THR A 325 7.61 7.06 5.98
C THR A 325 8.19 8.46 5.80
N VAL A 326 9.45 8.69 6.22
CA VAL A 326 10.15 9.97 5.96
C VAL A 326 10.20 10.26 4.47
N SER A 327 10.64 9.29 3.69
CA SER A 327 10.71 9.37 2.22
C SER A 327 9.33 9.68 1.61
N THR A 328 8.29 8.97 2.04
CA THR A 328 6.92 9.11 1.54
C THR A 328 6.34 10.50 1.81
N ILE A 329 6.54 11.04 3.01
CA ILE A 329 6.04 12.37 3.37
C ILE A 329 6.70 13.44 2.49
N ILE A 330 8.04 13.41 2.37
CA ILE A 330 8.78 14.42 1.60
C ILE A 330 8.42 14.34 0.11
N ARG A 331 8.45 13.14 -0.50
CA ARG A 331 8.14 13.00 -1.92
C ARG A 331 6.68 13.38 -2.27
N ASN A 332 5.73 13.11 -1.35
CA ASN A 332 4.35 13.55 -1.53
C ASN A 332 4.24 15.07 -1.46
N THR A 333 4.94 15.72 -0.50
CA THR A 333 4.99 17.18 -0.37
C THR A 333 5.57 17.81 -1.62
N ILE A 334 6.74 17.33 -2.10
CA ILE A 334 7.37 17.82 -3.33
C ILE A 334 6.40 17.73 -4.51
N ARG A 335 5.75 16.56 -4.70
CA ARG A 335 4.80 16.37 -5.81
C ARG A 335 3.59 17.29 -5.73
N GLN A 336 3.04 17.48 -4.53
CA GLN A 336 1.88 18.36 -4.32
C GLN A 336 2.22 19.81 -4.62
N LEU A 337 3.36 20.30 -4.14
CA LEU A 337 3.81 21.69 -4.33
C LEU A 337 4.27 21.96 -5.77
N ALA A 338 4.93 20.98 -6.41
CA ALA A 338 5.44 21.12 -7.78
C ALA A 338 4.39 20.93 -8.88
N THR A 339 3.16 20.52 -8.53
CA THR A 339 2.14 20.21 -9.52
C THR A 339 1.03 21.26 -9.52
N PRO A 340 0.81 21.99 -10.62
CA PRO A 340 -0.31 22.92 -10.79
C PRO A 340 -1.66 22.21 -10.66
N ASP A 341 -2.67 22.94 -10.15
CA ASP A 341 -4.01 22.39 -9.87
C ASP A 341 -4.68 21.72 -11.07
N TYR A 342 -4.52 22.31 -12.27
CA TYR A 342 -5.17 21.81 -13.48
C TYR A 342 -4.70 20.43 -13.95
N ILE A 343 -3.48 19.99 -13.55
CA ILE A 343 -2.89 18.71 -13.95
C ILE A 343 -2.71 17.73 -12.76
N ARG A 344 -2.96 18.19 -11.51
CA ARG A 344 -2.72 17.43 -10.28
C ARG A 344 -3.39 16.06 -10.29
N GLY A 345 -4.64 15.96 -10.75
CA GLY A 345 -5.35 14.69 -10.84
C GLY A 345 -4.69 13.69 -11.79
N ARG A 346 -4.23 14.15 -12.96
CA ARG A 346 -3.56 13.30 -13.97
C ARG A 346 -2.20 12.81 -13.47
N MET A 347 -1.42 13.71 -12.86
CA MET A 347 -0.15 13.35 -12.22
C MET A 347 -0.34 12.33 -11.10
N THR A 348 -1.36 12.50 -10.26
CA THR A 348 -1.67 11.56 -9.18
C THR A 348 -2.05 10.19 -9.72
N SER A 349 -2.81 10.10 -10.81
CA SER A 349 -3.15 8.83 -11.45
C SER A 349 -1.92 8.10 -11.99
N VAL A 350 -1.01 8.82 -12.65
CA VAL A 350 0.27 8.23 -13.10
C VAL A 350 1.10 7.76 -11.91
N ASN A 351 1.22 8.59 -10.86
CA ASN A 351 1.95 8.22 -9.65
C ASN A 351 1.40 6.95 -8.99
N GLN A 352 0.08 6.75 -9.00
CA GLN A 352 -0.54 5.57 -8.42
C GLN A 352 -0.10 4.27 -9.11
N ILE A 353 0.13 4.32 -10.43
CA ILE A 353 0.65 3.18 -11.19
C ILE A 353 2.07 2.83 -10.73
N PHE A 354 2.94 3.82 -10.57
CA PHE A 354 4.30 3.62 -10.07
C PHE A 354 4.33 3.12 -8.63
N PHE A 355 3.51 3.74 -7.77
CA PHE A 355 3.43 3.42 -6.34
C PHE A 355 2.92 1.99 -6.09
N GLN A 356 1.94 1.52 -6.86
CA GLN A 356 1.45 0.15 -6.73
C GLN A 356 2.30 -0.87 -7.51
N GLY A 357 2.80 -0.49 -8.67
CA GLY A 357 3.56 -1.37 -9.55
C GLY A 357 4.94 -1.73 -8.99
N GLY A 358 5.63 -0.78 -8.38
CA GLY A 358 6.97 -0.99 -7.83
C GLY A 358 7.05 -2.17 -6.87
N PRO A 359 6.30 -2.15 -5.75
CA PRO A 359 6.33 -3.25 -4.77
C PRO A 359 5.93 -4.60 -5.36
N GLN A 360 4.88 -4.66 -6.18
CA GLN A 360 4.36 -5.93 -6.72
C GLN A 360 5.30 -6.55 -7.77
N LEU A 361 5.95 -5.73 -8.60
CA LEU A 361 7.02 -6.19 -9.50
C LEU A 361 8.27 -6.58 -8.71
N GLY A 362 8.56 -5.87 -7.63
CA GLY A 362 9.64 -6.22 -6.72
C GLY A 362 9.42 -7.54 -6.00
N GLU A 363 8.15 -7.91 -5.68
CA GLU A 363 7.82 -9.24 -5.16
C GLU A 363 8.26 -10.35 -6.13
N VAL A 364 8.06 -10.13 -7.43
CA VAL A 364 8.47 -11.08 -8.49
C VAL A 364 10.00 -11.15 -8.59
N GLU A 365 10.66 -9.98 -8.60
CA GLU A 365 12.12 -9.90 -8.62
C GLU A 365 12.75 -10.60 -7.42
N ALA A 366 12.24 -10.32 -6.21
CA ALA A 366 12.70 -10.93 -4.98
C ALA A 366 12.51 -12.46 -4.99
N GLY A 367 11.36 -12.95 -5.48
CA GLY A 367 11.11 -14.39 -5.64
C GLY A 367 12.06 -15.06 -6.60
N LEU A 368 12.32 -14.43 -7.77
CA LEU A 368 13.27 -14.92 -8.76
C LEU A 368 14.71 -14.91 -8.22
N THR A 369 15.14 -13.80 -7.64
CA THR A 369 16.49 -13.69 -7.09
C THR A 369 16.69 -14.68 -5.94
N ALA A 370 15.70 -14.87 -5.08
CA ALA A 370 15.76 -15.84 -4.00
C ALA A 370 15.78 -17.30 -4.49
N GLN A 371 15.19 -17.59 -5.64
CA GLN A 371 15.20 -18.92 -6.25
C GLN A 371 16.62 -19.35 -6.63
N PHE A 372 17.48 -18.43 -7.09
CA PHE A 372 18.83 -18.71 -7.52
C PHE A 372 19.89 -18.53 -6.44
N PHE A 373 19.69 -17.54 -5.56
CA PHE A 373 20.72 -17.11 -4.59
C PHE A 373 20.31 -17.29 -3.13
N GLY A 374 19.05 -17.69 -2.88
CA GLY A 374 18.48 -17.79 -1.54
C GLY A 374 17.90 -16.45 -1.02
N ALA A 375 16.95 -16.53 -0.09
CA ALA A 375 16.24 -15.38 0.43
C ALA A 375 17.13 -14.32 1.11
N PRO A 376 18.15 -14.66 1.92
CA PRO A 376 19.02 -13.66 2.52
C PRO A 376 19.77 -12.81 1.49
N LEU A 377 20.34 -13.45 0.45
CA LEU A 377 21.08 -12.73 -0.59
C LEU A 377 20.15 -11.89 -1.47
N ALA A 378 18.92 -12.34 -1.75
CA ALA A 378 17.93 -11.54 -2.45
C ALA A 378 17.60 -10.25 -1.68
N VAL A 379 17.42 -10.32 -0.37
CA VAL A 379 17.17 -9.15 0.46
C VAL A 379 18.38 -8.22 0.51
N ILE A 380 19.59 -8.76 0.65
CA ILE A 380 20.83 -7.97 0.68
C ILE A 380 21.05 -7.27 -0.66
N SER A 381 20.90 -7.98 -1.78
CA SER A 381 21.03 -7.39 -3.13
C SER A 381 20.00 -6.29 -3.37
N GLY A 382 18.77 -6.47 -2.89
CA GLY A 382 17.73 -5.45 -2.92
C GLY A 382 18.11 -4.18 -2.16
N GLY A 383 18.65 -4.31 -0.94
CA GLY A 383 19.15 -3.17 -0.19
C GLY A 383 20.33 -2.45 -0.87
N ILE A 384 21.25 -3.21 -1.48
CA ILE A 384 22.36 -2.65 -2.27
C ILE A 384 21.80 -1.93 -3.52
N GLY A 385 20.86 -2.53 -4.24
CA GLY A 385 20.20 -1.93 -5.40
C GLY A 385 19.53 -0.59 -5.05
N CYS A 386 18.88 -0.52 -3.89
CA CYS A 386 18.29 0.70 -3.37
C CYS A 386 19.34 1.81 -3.16
N ILE A 387 20.48 1.49 -2.53
CA ILE A 387 21.57 2.45 -2.30
C ILE A 387 22.19 2.91 -3.63
N LEU A 388 22.40 1.99 -4.56
CA LEU A 388 22.90 2.32 -5.90
C LEU A 388 21.93 3.23 -6.65
N ALA A 389 20.63 3.01 -6.53
CA ALA A 389 19.61 3.89 -7.10
C ALA A 389 19.71 5.31 -6.53
N VAL A 390 19.93 5.46 -5.21
CA VAL A 390 20.15 6.78 -4.59
C VAL A 390 21.38 7.48 -5.18
N ILE A 391 22.50 6.75 -5.30
CA ILE A 391 23.76 7.31 -5.85
C ILE A 391 23.53 7.75 -7.30
N TRP A 392 22.87 6.92 -8.10
CA TRP A 392 22.57 7.24 -9.48
C TRP A 392 21.66 8.46 -9.62
N ILE A 393 20.56 8.51 -8.86
CA ILE A 393 19.63 9.65 -8.86
C ILE A 393 20.32 10.94 -8.39
N ALA A 394 21.10 10.88 -7.29
CA ALA A 394 21.79 12.03 -6.75
C ALA A 394 22.85 12.61 -7.71
N ARG A 395 23.44 11.76 -8.58
CA ARG A 395 24.36 12.18 -9.64
C ARG A 395 23.62 12.70 -10.88
N ARG A 396 22.54 12.04 -11.27
CA ARG A 396 21.81 12.38 -12.52
C ARG A 396 20.95 13.63 -12.36
N TRP A 397 20.40 13.88 -11.16
CA TRP A 397 19.58 15.03 -10.81
C TRP A 397 20.12 15.75 -9.56
N PRO A 398 21.23 16.50 -9.65
CA PRO A 398 21.82 17.19 -8.49
C PRO A 398 20.87 18.19 -7.80
N GLN A 399 19.85 18.64 -8.50
CA GLN A 399 18.83 19.56 -8.01
C GLN A 399 18.10 19.00 -6.79
N ILE A 400 17.87 17.68 -6.73
CA ILE A 400 17.20 17.05 -5.60
C ILE A 400 17.99 17.20 -4.30
N ARG A 401 19.34 17.19 -4.38
CA ARG A 401 20.22 17.37 -3.20
C ARG A 401 20.15 18.78 -2.63
N LYS A 402 19.89 19.77 -3.48
CA LYS A 402 19.86 21.20 -3.13
C LYS A 402 18.46 21.66 -2.71
N TYR A 403 17.45 20.84 -2.95
CA TYR A 403 16.07 21.21 -2.65
C TYR A 403 15.84 21.39 -1.15
N ASN A 404 15.45 22.60 -0.75
CA ASN A 404 15.22 22.96 0.66
C ASN A 404 13.75 22.85 1.09
N GLY A 405 12.80 23.00 0.16
CA GLY A 405 11.37 22.96 0.46
C GLY A 405 10.66 24.33 0.34
N ASP A 406 11.43 25.41 0.19
CA ASP A 406 10.97 26.79 0.11
C ASP A 406 11.14 27.42 -1.29
N GLU A 407 11.67 26.68 -2.24
CA GLU A 407 11.93 27.16 -3.59
C GLU A 407 10.63 27.24 -4.40
N PRO A 408 10.38 28.33 -5.18
CA PRO A 408 9.25 28.43 -6.07
C PRO A 408 9.30 27.35 -7.15
N MET A 409 8.40 26.39 -7.10
CA MET A 409 8.45 25.17 -7.95
C MET A 409 7.86 25.37 -9.34
N VAL A 410 7.23 26.49 -9.64
CA VAL A 410 6.67 26.81 -10.94
C VAL A 410 7.45 27.96 -11.55
N ALA A 411 8.36 27.63 -12.47
CA ALA A 411 8.90 28.65 -13.40
C ALA A 411 7.72 29.12 -14.29
N GLY A 412 7.03 30.19 -13.88
CA GLY A 412 5.91 30.73 -14.65
C GLY A 412 4.99 31.74 -13.94
N SER A 413 5.19 32.08 -12.68
CA SER A 413 4.36 33.08 -12.00
C SER A 413 5.01 34.46 -11.82
N THR A 414 6.12 34.76 -12.49
CA THR A 414 6.68 36.10 -12.57
C THR A 414 6.34 36.69 -13.92
N ALA A 415 5.12 37.19 -14.10
CA ALA A 415 4.76 38.32 -14.99
C ALA A 415 3.24 38.37 -15.14
N ILE A 416 2.53 38.90 -14.17
CA ILE A 416 1.40 39.81 -14.40
C ILE A 416 1.39 40.73 -13.16
N GLY A 417 2.11 41.86 -13.30
CA GLY A 417 1.96 42.99 -12.42
C GLY A 417 0.83 43.87 -12.93
#